data_8306974b058da80072f117e692845a8e
#
_entry.id   8306974b058da80072f117e692845a8e
#
_cell.length_a   1.000
_cell.length_b   1.000
_cell.length_c   1.000
_cell.angle_alpha   90.00
_cell.angle_beta   90.00
_cell.angle_gamma   90.00
#
_symmetry.space_group_name_H-M   'P 1'
#
loop_
_entity.id
_entity.type
_entity.pdbx_description
1 polymer ?
#
loop_
_entity_poly.entity_id
_entity_poly.type
_entity_poly.pdbx_seq_one_letter_code
_entity_poly.pdbx_strand_id
1 'polypeptide(L)'
;MTATPARHFSGRDLHQNKTLWASFAFKSPKRTVWIGGDTGYGPHFEKIGKKFTDIDLAILENGQYNKDWSLIHTMPEYLGKEMVELGANRYMTVHHSKFCLSKHSYTEPLENAKRAAQESGKPVLMPQMGEVVYLE
;
A
#
# COMPACT_ATOMS: atom_id res chain seq x y z
N MET A 1 8.47 -0.96 -16.38
CA MET A 1 8.42 -1.24 -14.92
C MET A 1 9.63 -0.62 -14.26
N THR A 2 9.45 0.03 -13.11
CA THR A 2 10.51 0.66 -12.32
C THR A 2 10.41 0.17 -10.88
N ALA A 3 11.48 -0.37 -10.31
CA ALA A 3 11.55 -0.67 -8.89
C ALA A 3 11.67 0.65 -8.11
N THR A 4 10.91 0.75 -7.03
CA THR A 4 10.86 1.91 -6.14
C THR A 4 11.12 1.46 -4.71
N PRO A 5 11.56 2.35 -3.81
CA PRO A 5 11.84 1.99 -2.43
C PRO A 5 10.60 1.45 -1.70
N ALA A 6 10.84 0.50 -0.80
CA ALA A 6 9.88 0.01 0.18
C ALA A 6 10.57 -0.12 1.54
N ARG A 7 9.82 -0.27 2.60
CA ARG A 7 10.34 -0.46 3.95
C ARG A 7 9.82 -1.78 4.52
N HIS A 8 10.59 -2.83 4.31
CA HIS A 8 10.28 -4.17 4.77
C HIS A 8 11.58 -4.94 5.04
N PHE A 9 11.53 -6.24 5.13
CA PHE A 9 12.69 -7.12 5.22
C PHE A 9 12.52 -8.35 4.31
N SER A 10 13.59 -9.08 4.07
CA SER A 10 13.51 -10.39 3.47
C SER A 10 13.95 -11.46 4.48
N GLY A 11 13.17 -12.53 4.62
CA GLY A 11 13.52 -13.61 5.54
C GLY A 11 12.47 -14.71 5.51
N ARG A 12 12.93 -15.90 5.11
CA ARG A 12 12.14 -17.13 5.14
C ARG A 12 12.91 -18.29 5.79
N ASP A 13 14.10 -18.00 6.33
CA ASP A 13 14.95 -18.96 7.04
C ASP A 13 15.60 -18.29 8.26
N LEU A 14 16.56 -18.98 8.88
CA LEU A 14 17.31 -18.48 10.02
C LEU A 14 18.19 -17.25 9.72
N HIS A 15 18.36 -16.89 8.45
CA HIS A 15 19.19 -15.78 8.01
C HIS A 15 18.35 -14.77 7.23
N GLN A 16 18.02 -13.64 7.87
CA GLN A 16 17.22 -12.58 7.27
C GLN A 16 18.05 -11.66 6.36
N ASN A 17 17.35 -10.87 5.54
CA ASN A 17 17.91 -9.81 4.71
C ASN A 17 18.94 -10.24 3.67
N LYS A 18 18.83 -11.45 3.14
CA LYS A 18 19.69 -11.94 2.05
C LYS A 18 19.28 -11.45 0.66
N THR A 19 18.06 -10.94 0.51
CA THR A 19 17.53 -10.41 -0.76
C THR A 19 17.00 -9.02 -0.55
N LEU A 20 16.87 -8.26 -1.63
CA LEU A 20 16.23 -6.95 -1.60
C LEU A 20 14.71 -7.09 -1.64
N TRP A 21 14.04 -6.06 -1.18
CA TRP A 21 12.60 -5.85 -1.29
C TRP A 21 12.36 -4.51 -1.98
N ALA A 22 11.24 -4.38 -2.67
CA ALA A 22 10.90 -3.18 -3.43
C ALA A 22 9.40 -3.07 -3.66
N SER A 23 8.93 -1.86 -3.88
CA SER A 23 7.67 -1.55 -4.55
C SER A 23 7.92 -1.34 -6.04
N PHE A 24 6.86 -1.24 -6.85
CA PHE A 24 6.98 -1.19 -8.30
C PHE A 24 6.02 -0.18 -8.93
N ALA A 25 6.53 0.64 -9.84
CA ALA A 25 5.74 1.46 -10.73
C ALA A 25 5.69 0.84 -12.14
N PHE A 26 4.49 0.63 -12.65
CA PHE A 26 4.21 0.13 -13.99
C PHE A 26 3.64 1.27 -14.82
N LYS A 27 4.42 1.78 -15.74
CA LYS A 27 4.01 2.87 -16.64
C LYS A 27 3.81 2.33 -18.06
N SER A 28 2.63 2.58 -18.61
CA SER A 28 2.29 2.39 -20.02
C SER A 28 2.06 3.76 -20.67
N PRO A 29 1.86 3.84 -22.00
CA PRO A 29 1.48 5.09 -22.64
C PRO A 29 0.16 5.68 -22.16
N LYS A 30 -0.71 4.87 -21.54
CA LYS A 30 -2.07 5.26 -21.13
C LYS A 30 -2.26 5.33 -19.63
N ARG A 31 -1.50 4.56 -18.86
CA ARG A 31 -1.74 4.38 -17.41
C ARG A 31 -0.45 4.17 -16.64
N THR A 32 -0.44 4.68 -15.43
CA THR A 32 0.58 4.39 -14.42
C THR A 32 -0.08 3.71 -13.21
N VAL A 33 0.38 2.52 -12.87
CA VAL A 33 -0.05 1.78 -11.66
C VAL A 33 1.16 1.61 -10.74
N TRP A 34 1.00 1.96 -9.48
CA TRP A 34 2.02 1.69 -8.47
C TRP A 34 1.54 0.62 -7.48
N ILE A 35 2.42 -0.33 -7.16
CA ILE A 35 2.14 -1.42 -6.23
C ILE A 35 3.18 -1.36 -5.11
N GLY A 36 2.72 -1.12 -3.89
CA GLY A 36 3.55 -0.99 -2.70
C GLY A 36 4.21 -2.30 -2.28
N GLY A 37 3.48 -3.39 -2.38
CA GLY A 37 3.81 -4.60 -1.65
C GLY A 37 3.67 -4.36 -0.14
N ASP A 38 4.29 -5.21 0.67
CA ASP A 38 4.35 -5.01 2.12
C ASP A 38 5.39 -3.92 2.42
N THR A 39 4.97 -2.85 3.08
CA THR A 39 5.86 -1.72 3.38
C THR A 39 5.32 -0.87 4.54
N GLY A 40 6.13 -0.63 5.54
CA GLY A 40 5.82 0.36 6.57
C GLY A 40 5.96 1.79 6.05
N TYR A 41 5.27 2.72 6.70
CA TYR A 41 5.35 4.14 6.39
C TYR A 41 6.79 4.67 6.45
N GLY A 42 7.13 5.57 5.52
CA GLY A 42 8.42 6.26 5.49
C GLY A 42 8.51 7.32 4.38
N PRO A 43 9.62 8.07 4.31
CA PRO A 43 9.77 9.19 3.38
C PRO A 43 9.81 8.78 1.91
N HIS A 44 9.77 7.50 1.61
CA HIS A 44 9.75 6.99 0.24
C HIS A 44 8.42 7.26 -0.46
N PHE A 45 7.30 7.34 0.25
CA PHE A 45 5.99 7.66 -0.32
C PHE A 45 6.00 9.04 -1.00
N GLU A 46 6.45 10.07 -0.30
CA GLU A 46 6.59 11.42 -0.85
C GLU A 46 7.56 11.48 -2.04
N LYS A 47 8.69 10.77 -1.94
CA LYS A 47 9.69 10.72 -3.04
C LYS A 47 9.13 10.03 -4.28
N ILE A 48 8.33 8.96 -4.11
CA ILE A 48 7.66 8.26 -5.20
C ILE A 48 6.61 9.16 -5.84
N GLY A 49 5.76 9.81 -5.05
CA GLY A 49 4.75 10.76 -5.53
C GLY A 49 5.36 11.93 -6.32
N LYS A 50 6.47 12.49 -5.86
CA LYS A 50 7.21 13.54 -6.59
C LYS A 50 7.81 13.03 -7.90
N LYS A 51 8.20 11.77 -7.98
CA LYS A 51 8.78 11.17 -9.19
C LYS A 51 7.73 10.73 -10.20
N PHE A 52 6.59 10.24 -9.75
CA PHE A 52 5.50 9.74 -10.56
C PHE A 52 4.24 10.57 -10.29
N THR A 53 4.10 11.70 -10.95
CA THR A 53 3.01 12.66 -10.74
C THR A 53 1.70 12.26 -11.41
N ASP A 54 1.67 11.15 -12.12
CA ASP A 54 0.57 10.66 -12.96
C ASP A 54 0.13 9.23 -12.58
N ILE A 55 0.16 8.88 -11.30
CA ILE A 55 -0.29 7.56 -10.85
C ILE A 55 -1.83 7.48 -10.93
N ASP A 56 -2.35 6.63 -11.81
CA ASP A 56 -3.78 6.39 -11.95
C ASP A 56 -4.35 5.55 -10.80
N LEU A 57 -3.60 4.52 -10.39
CA LEU A 57 -3.94 3.65 -9.27
C LEU A 57 -2.70 3.34 -8.43
N ALA A 58 -2.80 3.52 -7.13
CA ALA A 58 -1.84 2.98 -6.16
C ALA A 58 -2.48 1.86 -5.34
N ILE A 59 -1.78 0.74 -5.23
CA ILE A 59 -2.17 -0.42 -4.43
C ILE A 59 -1.31 -0.42 -3.17
N LEU A 60 -1.96 -0.21 -2.02
CA LEU A 60 -1.33 -0.10 -0.70
C LEU A 60 -1.64 -1.33 0.16
N GLU A 61 -0.70 -1.75 0.98
CA GLU A 61 -1.05 -2.66 2.07
C GLU A 61 -1.90 -1.93 3.11
N ASN A 62 -2.79 -2.67 3.76
CA ASN A 62 -3.64 -2.17 4.83
C ASN A 62 -4.10 -3.33 5.71
N GLY A 63 -3.15 -4.12 6.17
CA GLY A 63 -3.42 -5.26 7.04
C GLY A 63 -2.17 -5.77 7.70
N GLN A 64 -2.33 -6.70 8.62
CA GLN A 64 -1.24 -7.37 9.35
C GLN A 64 -0.35 -6.41 10.17
N TYR A 65 -0.80 -5.17 10.39
CA TYR A 65 -0.10 -4.18 11.21
C TYR A 65 -0.16 -4.52 12.69
N ASN A 66 0.94 -4.22 13.39
CA ASN A 66 1.06 -4.33 14.83
C ASN A 66 2.15 -3.37 15.30
N LYS A 67 2.04 -2.88 16.53
CA LYS A 67 3.06 -2.02 17.16
C LYS A 67 4.43 -2.70 17.24
N ASP A 68 4.45 -4.03 17.37
CA ASP A 68 5.68 -4.82 17.47
C ASP A 68 6.51 -4.82 16.17
N TRP A 69 5.85 -4.52 15.00
CA TRP A 69 6.49 -4.43 13.69
C TRP A 69 5.98 -3.25 12.86
N SER A 70 5.73 -2.14 13.51
CA SER A 70 5.22 -0.90 12.91
C SER A 70 6.14 -0.28 11.85
N LEU A 71 7.37 -0.78 11.71
CA LEU A 71 8.32 -0.31 10.70
C LEU A 71 8.20 -1.03 9.36
N ILE A 72 7.58 -2.20 9.32
CA ILE A 72 7.50 -3.06 8.12
C ILE A 72 6.08 -3.20 7.57
N HIS A 73 5.08 -2.79 8.31
CA HIS A 73 3.69 -2.71 7.88
C HIS A 73 3.11 -1.33 8.19
N THR A 74 2.29 -0.82 7.27
CA THR A 74 1.61 0.47 7.45
C THR A 74 0.66 0.42 8.62
N MET A 75 0.89 1.26 9.62
CA MET A 75 -0.04 1.43 10.73
C MET A 75 -1.25 2.26 10.28
N PRO A 76 -2.45 2.01 10.82
CA PRO A 76 -3.70 2.65 10.39
C PRO A 76 -3.67 4.18 10.34
N GLU A 77 -2.93 4.81 11.25
CA GLU A 77 -2.78 6.27 11.32
C GLU A 77 -1.97 6.88 10.17
N TYR A 78 -1.22 6.08 9.43
CA TYR A 78 -0.39 6.57 8.31
C TYR A 78 -1.04 6.37 6.94
N LEU A 79 -2.05 5.51 6.81
CA LEU A 79 -2.63 5.15 5.51
C LEU A 79 -3.15 6.38 4.71
N GLY A 80 -3.88 7.28 5.37
CA GLY A 80 -4.34 8.53 4.73
C GLY A 80 -3.18 9.44 4.31
N LYS A 81 -2.13 9.52 5.14
CA LYS A 81 -0.93 10.29 4.83
C LYS A 81 -0.16 9.74 3.64
N GLU A 82 0.00 8.42 3.54
CA GLU A 82 0.60 7.75 2.38
C GLU A 82 -0.14 8.09 1.09
N MET A 83 -1.47 8.10 1.13
CA MET A 83 -2.30 8.49 0.00
C MET A 83 -2.04 9.92 -0.44
N VAL A 84 -1.95 10.86 0.50
CA VAL A 84 -1.63 12.26 0.20
C VAL A 84 -0.24 12.40 -0.41
N GLU A 85 0.76 11.74 0.17
CA GLU A 85 2.15 11.83 -0.26
C GLU A 85 2.41 11.17 -1.63
N LEU A 86 1.76 10.04 -1.92
CA LEU A 86 1.82 9.39 -3.25
C LEU A 86 1.10 10.21 -4.32
N GLY A 87 0.02 10.90 -3.97
CA GLY A 87 -0.72 11.75 -4.89
C GLY A 87 -1.41 11.02 -6.05
N ALA A 88 -1.69 9.71 -5.92
CA ALA A 88 -2.39 8.96 -6.95
C ALA A 88 -3.87 9.40 -7.10
N ASN A 89 -4.43 9.14 -8.27
CA ASN A 89 -5.82 9.48 -8.57
C ASN A 89 -6.82 8.59 -7.83
N ARG A 90 -6.47 7.30 -7.66
CA ARG A 90 -7.29 6.27 -6.98
C ARG A 90 -6.41 5.34 -6.18
N TYR A 91 -6.99 4.71 -5.16
CA TYR A 91 -6.30 3.76 -4.30
C TYR A 91 -7.07 2.45 -4.20
N MET A 92 -6.38 1.36 -3.98
CA MET A 92 -6.94 0.09 -3.57
C MET A 92 -6.09 -0.46 -2.44
N THR A 93 -6.71 -1.08 -1.43
CA THR A 93 -5.97 -1.70 -0.33
C THR A 93 -5.96 -3.21 -0.45
N VAL A 94 -4.86 -3.81 -0.03
CA VAL A 94 -4.60 -5.25 -0.05
C VAL A 94 -4.01 -5.74 1.27
N HIS A 95 -3.63 -6.99 1.35
CA HIS A 95 -3.03 -7.62 2.53
C HIS A 95 -4.00 -7.83 3.70
N HIS A 96 -5.31 -7.87 3.42
CA HIS A 96 -6.38 -8.08 4.38
C HIS A 96 -7.44 -9.06 3.85
N SER A 97 -8.46 -9.33 4.65
CA SER A 97 -9.69 -10.06 4.29
C SER A 97 -9.49 -11.54 3.89
N LYS A 98 -8.37 -12.16 4.23
CA LYS A 98 -8.14 -13.60 4.01
C LYS A 98 -7.52 -14.27 5.24
N PHE A 99 -6.34 -13.89 5.64
CA PHE A 99 -5.68 -14.36 6.84
C PHE A 99 -5.44 -13.18 7.79
N CYS A 100 -5.46 -13.45 9.09
CA CYS A 100 -5.07 -12.49 10.11
C CYS A 100 -3.89 -13.06 10.90
N LEU A 101 -2.69 -12.54 10.62
CA LEU A 101 -1.45 -12.86 11.36
C LEU A 101 -1.25 -11.88 12.53
N SER A 102 -1.92 -10.75 12.47
CA SER A 102 -1.88 -9.69 13.48
C SER A 102 -3.07 -9.78 14.45
N LYS A 103 -3.12 -8.85 15.40
CA LYS A 103 -4.13 -8.78 16.47
C LYS A 103 -5.35 -7.91 16.11
N HIS A 104 -5.37 -7.25 14.95
CA HIS A 104 -6.53 -6.46 14.52
C HIS A 104 -7.71 -7.37 14.13
N SER A 105 -8.94 -6.84 14.18
CA SER A 105 -10.12 -7.57 13.73
C SER A 105 -10.12 -7.78 12.21
N TYR A 106 -10.90 -8.75 11.73
CA TYR A 106 -10.99 -9.05 10.29
C TYR A 106 -11.51 -7.87 9.44
N THR A 107 -12.42 -7.07 10.00
CA THR A 107 -13.06 -5.94 9.31
C THR A 107 -12.33 -4.62 9.47
N GLU A 108 -11.47 -4.48 10.46
CA GLU A 108 -10.76 -3.23 10.77
C GLU A 108 -10.00 -2.63 9.58
N PRO A 109 -9.30 -3.40 8.72
CA PRO A 109 -8.66 -2.84 7.54
C PRO A 109 -9.63 -2.15 6.57
N LEU A 110 -10.86 -2.66 6.41
CA LEU A 110 -11.86 -2.01 5.56
C LEU A 110 -12.36 -0.69 6.16
N GLU A 111 -12.48 -0.62 7.47
CA GLU A 111 -12.82 0.61 8.20
C GLU A 111 -11.69 1.64 8.09
N ASN A 112 -10.43 1.20 8.20
CA ASN A 112 -9.25 2.03 7.99
C ASN A 112 -9.20 2.59 6.56
N ALA A 113 -9.49 1.78 5.54
CA ALA A 113 -9.56 2.23 4.16
C ALA A 113 -10.61 3.33 3.95
N LYS A 114 -11.81 3.19 4.54
CA LYS A 114 -12.86 4.22 4.50
C LYS A 114 -12.43 5.51 5.20
N ARG A 115 -11.82 5.40 6.39
CA ARG A 115 -11.29 6.54 7.12
C ARG A 115 -10.19 7.26 6.32
N ALA A 116 -9.22 6.52 5.79
CA ALA A 116 -8.14 7.08 4.97
C ALA A 116 -8.66 7.78 3.71
N ALA A 117 -9.72 7.25 3.07
CA ALA A 117 -10.39 7.91 1.96
C ALA A 117 -10.97 9.28 2.37
N GLN A 118 -11.60 9.37 3.54
CA GLN A 118 -12.14 10.63 4.07
C GLN A 118 -11.02 11.62 4.43
N GLU A 119 -9.99 11.16 5.12
CA GLU A 119 -8.86 11.99 5.56
C GLU A 119 -8.03 12.54 4.38
N SER A 120 -7.79 11.71 3.36
CA SER A 120 -7.01 12.09 2.19
C SER A 120 -7.82 12.84 1.11
N GLY A 121 -9.14 12.75 1.14
CA GLY A 121 -10.01 13.23 0.07
C GLY A 121 -9.86 12.45 -1.24
N LYS A 122 -9.28 11.24 -1.20
CA LYS A 122 -8.97 10.41 -2.37
C LYS A 122 -9.89 9.18 -2.44
N PRO A 123 -10.35 8.79 -3.65
CA PRO A 123 -11.20 7.62 -3.81
C PRO A 123 -10.41 6.33 -3.52
N VAL A 124 -10.99 5.46 -2.70
CA VAL A 124 -10.48 4.12 -2.42
C VAL A 124 -11.45 3.09 -2.99
N LEU A 125 -10.94 2.26 -3.89
CA LEU A 125 -11.68 1.15 -4.48
C LEU A 125 -11.67 -0.02 -3.48
N MET A 126 -12.84 -0.56 -3.19
CA MET A 126 -13.03 -1.69 -2.28
C MET A 126 -13.82 -2.80 -2.98
N PRO A 127 -13.24 -3.43 -4.01
CA PRO A 127 -13.94 -4.48 -4.74
C PRO A 127 -14.19 -5.69 -3.87
N GLN A 128 -15.27 -6.40 -4.15
CA GLN A 128 -15.50 -7.71 -3.57
C GLN A 128 -14.53 -8.73 -4.19
N MET A 129 -14.29 -9.84 -3.50
CA MET A 129 -13.44 -10.91 -4.01
C MET A 129 -13.98 -11.45 -5.35
N GLY A 130 -13.13 -11.39 -6.40
CA GLY A 130 -13.50 -11.78 -7.77
C GLY A 130 -14.15 -10.67 -8.61
N GLU A 131 -14.40 -9.51 -8.03
CA GLU A 131 -14.92 -8.36 -8.77
C GLU A 131 -13.83 -7.75 -9.67
N VAL A 132 -14.19 -7.46 -10.92
CA VAL A 132 -13.29 -6.82 -11.89
C VAL A 132 -13.38 -5.30 -11.74
N VAL A 133 -12.23 -4.65 -11.56
CA VAL A 133 -12.12 -3.19 -11.50
C VAL A 133 -11.57 -2.68 -12.82
N TYR A 134 -12.28 -1.75 -13.45
CA TYR A 134 -11.84 -1.07 -14.66
C TYR A 134 -11.24 0.29 -14.32
N LEU A 135 -10.08 0.59 -14.89
CA LEU A 135 -9.44 1.91 -14.82
C LEU A 135 -9.80 2.67 -16.11
N GLU A 136 -10.91 3.37 -16.05
CA GLU A 136 -11.32 4.25 -17.14
C GLU A 136 -10.47 5.52 -17.21
#